data_1ba67260d1fd900e1f13597d56f33f30
#
_entry.id   1ba67260d1fd900e1f13597d56f33f30
#
_cell.length_a   1.000
_cell.length_b   1.000
_cell.length_c   1.000
_cell.angle_alpha   90.00
_cell.angle_beta   90.00
_cell.angle_gamma   90.00
#
_symmetry.space_group_name_H-M   'P 1'
#
loop_
_entity.id
_entity.type
_entity.pdbx_description
1 polymer ?
#
loop_
_entity_poly.entity_id
_entity_poly.type
_entity_poly.pdbx_seq_one_letter_code
_entity_poly.pdbx_strand_id
1 'polypeptide(L)'
;DKQRITLVFLPGLTADHRLFEKQTEYFENKQNVFVWDAPSHALSRPFTNNYSLSDMAQWLCEILAKEEIYNPIIIGQSMGGYLAQMYMELYPDKIKGFISIDSAPLQKSYMTAMEIWLLERAEPLYKIYPWKVLLRAGSRGAQRRIMVRILCGR
;
A
#
# COMPACT_ATOMS: atom_id res chain seq x y z
N ASP A 1 -2.76 -22.66 3.26
CA ASP A 1 -3.25 -23.64 2.28
C ASP A 1 -2.64 -23.33 0.90
N LYS A 2 -1.82 -24.24 0.35
CA LYS A 2 -1.09 -24.04 -0.92
C LYS A 2 -2.02 -23.94 -2.14
N GLN A 3 -3.28 -24.32 -2.05
CA GLN A 3 -4.26 -24.25 -3.14
C GLN A 3 -5.04 -22.92 -3.17
N ARG A 4 -5.00 -22.15 -2.09
CA ARG A 4 -5.71 -20.89 -2.01
C ARG A 4 -4.86 -19.72 -2.53
N ILE A 5 -5.52 -18.76 -3.16
CA ILE A 5 -4.89 -17.49 -3.53
C ILE A 5 -4.53 -16.74 -2.25
N THR A 6 -3.36 -16.13 -2.21
CA THR A 6 -2.99 -15.23 -1.11
C THR A 6 -3.35 -13.80 -1.48
N LEU A 7 -4.10 -13.15 -0.59
CA LEU A 7 -4.40 -11.73 -0.62
C LEU A 7 -3.38 -11.00 0.26
N VAL A 8 -2.65 -10.07 -0.34
CA VAL A 8 -1.64 -9.26 0.35
C VAL A 8 -2.18 -7.84 0.50
N PHE A 9 -2.40 -7.40 1.72
CA PHE A 9 -2.91 -6.06 2.03
C PHE A 9 -1.77 -5.13 2.45
N LEU A 10 -1.69 -3.99 1.79
CA LEU A 10 -0.68 -2.94 2.02
C LEU A 10 -1.37 -1.65 2.46
N PRO A 11 -1.35 -1.33 3.76
CA PRO A 11 -1.91 -0.09 4.28
C PRO A 11 -1.19 1.16 3.76
N GLY A 12 -1.88 2.30 3.82
CA GLY A 12 -1.34 3.59 3.48
C GLY A 12 -0.40 4.19 4.53
N LEU A 13 0.17 5.35 4.21
CA LEU A 13 0.95 6.15 5.15
C LEU A 13 0.07 6.51 6.36
N THR A 14 0.57 6.39 7.56
CA THR A 14 -0.17 6.61 8.82
C THR A 14 -1.20 5.55 9.21
N ALA A 15 -1.41 4.54 8.38
CA ALA A 15 -2.26 3.39 8.66
C ALA A 15 -1.41 2.15 9.01
N ASP A 16 -2.06 1.11 9.51
CA ASP A 16 -1.48 -0.19 9.83
C ASP A 16 -2.44 -1.33 9.50
N HIS A 17 -2.08 -2.56 9.85
CA HIS A 17 -2.88 -3.77 9.60
C HIS A 17 -4.36 -3.64 9.99
N ARG A 18 -4.71 -2.83 10.99
CA ARG A 18 -6.09 -2.62 11.45
C ARG A 18 -6.98 -1.95 10.39
N LEU A 19 -6.38 -1.27 9.40
CA LEU A 19 -7.12 -0.71 8.27
C LEU A 19 -7.94 -1.78 7.53
N PHE A 20 -7.40 -2.99 7.45
CA PHE A 20 -7.98 -4.11 6.71
C PHE A 20 -8.61 -5.19 7.62
N GLU A 21 -8.84 -4.88 8.89
CA GLU A 21 -9.39 -5.84 9.86
C GLU A 21 -10.66 -6.55 9.36
N LYS A 22 -11.64 -5.79 8.86
CA LYS A 22 -12.89 -6.35 8.34
C LYS A 22 -12.70 -7.22 7.09
N GLN A 23 -11.76 -6.84 6.21
CA GLN A 23 -11.41 -7.62 5.03
C GLN A 23 -10.69 -8.89 5.43
N THR A 24 -9.79 -8.81 6.40
CA THR A 24 -9.07 -9.96 6.95
C THR A 24 -10.05 -10.96 7.56
N GLU A 25 -10.92 -10.53 8.45
CA GLU A 25 -11.99 -11.36 9.05
C GLU A 25 -12.88 -12.04 8.00
N TYR A 26 -13.24 -11.31 6.92
CA TYR A 26 -14.07 -11.86 5.85
C TYR A 26 -13.37 -12.92 5.01
N PHE A 27 -12.06 -12.72 4.73
CA PHE A 27 -11.33 -13.57 3.78
C PHE A 27 -10.55 -14.70 4.45
N GLU A 28 -10.17 -14.63 5.73
CA GLU A 28 -9.29 -15.59 6.40
C GLU A 28 -9.76 -17.06 6.30
N ASN A 29 -11.07 -17.29 6.26
CA ASN A 29 -11.65 -18.62 6.09
C ASN A 29 -11.77 -19.07 4.61
N LYS A 30 -11.55 -18.17 3.64
CA LYS A 30 -11.76 -18.40 2.20
C LYS A 30 -10.47 -18.37 1.41
N GLN A 31 -9.53 -17.54 1.79
CA GLN A 31 -8.26 -17.29 1.11
C GLN A 31 -7.13 -17.23 2.14
N ASN A 32 -5.89 -17.34 1.67
CA ASN A 32 -4.77 -16.95 2.51
C ASN A 32 -4.72 -15.43 2.58
N VAL A 33 -4.48 -14.89 3.77
CA VAL A 33 -4.40 -13.45 4.00
C VAL A 33 -3.05 -13.11 4.61
N PHE A 34 -2.41 -12.11 4.05
CA PHE A 34 -1.18 -11.51 4.55
C PHE A 34 -1.35 -9.99 4.63
N VAL A 35 -1.04 -9.39 5.76
CA VAL A 35 -1.06 -7.94 5.94
C VAL A 35 0.31 -7.48 6.38
N TRP A 36 0.86 -6.47 5.72
CA TRP A 36 2.18 -5.96 6.01
C TRP A 36 2.13 -4.55 6.60
N ASP A 37 2.60 -4.43 7.83
CA ASP A 37 2.94 -3.12 8.39
C ASP A 37 4.28 -2.67 7.81
N ALA A 38 4.24 -1.65 6.95
CA ALA A 38 5.43 -1.10 6.31
C ALA A 38 6.47 -0.61 7.35
N PRO A 39 7.76 -0.48 7.00
CA PRO A 39 8.77 0.10 7.86
C PRO A 39 8.31 1.42 8.48
N SER A 40 8.64 1.67 9.73
CA SER A 40 8.21 2.81 10.54
C SER A 40 6.72 2.86 10.89
N HIS A 41 5.93 1.80 10.60
CA HIS A 41 4.52 1.71 10.95
C HIS A 41 4.28 0.61 12.00
N ALA A 42 3.32 0.85 12.89
CA ALA A 42 2.85 -0.07 13.92
C ALA A 42 3.95 -0.95 14.55
N LEU A 43 3.89 -2.28 14.35
CA LEU A 43 4.84 -3.23 14.91
C LEU A 43 6.23 -3.21 14.22
N SER A 44 6.34 -2.57 13.05
CA SER A 44 7.61 -2.38 12.34
C SER A 44 8.40 -1.14 12.82
N ARG A 45 8.19 -0.71 14.06
CA ARG A 45 8.92 0.36 14.75
C ARG A 45 9.87 -0.19 15.81
N PRO A 46 10.99 0.51 16.10
CA PRO A 46 11.53 1.67 15.38
C PRO A 46 12.22 1.27 14.06
N PHE A 47 12.21 2.15 13.08
CA PHE A 47 12.98 2.00 11.85
C PHE A 47 13.64 3.34 11.52
N THR A 48 14.97 3.37 11.53
CA THR A 48 15.76 4.62 11.49
C THR A 48 16.51 4.83 10.18
N ASN A 49 16.55 3.81 9.31
CA ASN A 49 17.25 3.91 8.04
C ASN A 49 16.43 4.68 7.01
N ASN A 50 17.10 5.45 6.16
CA ASN A 50 16.47 6.01 4.98
C ASN A 50 16.22 4.89 3.98
N TYR A 51 15.06 4.93 3.32
CA TYR A 51 14.65 3.94 2.33
C TYR A 51 13.77 4.59 1.26
N SER A 52 13.83 4.03 0.08
CA SER A 52 13.00 4.38 -1.06
C SER A 52 11.80 3.45 -1.21
N LEU A 53 10.91 3.78 -2.13
CA LEU A 53 9.79 2.91 -2.48
C LEU A 53 10.26 1.60 -3.13
N SER A 54 11.38 1.64 -3.90
CA SER A 54 11.99 0.44 -4.48
C SER A 54 12.61 -0.47 -3.42
N ASP A 55 13.22 0.09 -2.36
CA ASP A 55 13.72 -0.72 -1.25
C ASP A 55 12.57 -1.44 -0.54
N MET A 56 11.45 -0.74 -0.31
CA MET A 56 10.25 -1.35 0.27
C MET A 56 9.70 -2.48 -0.61
N ALA A 57 9.68 -2.30 -1.93
CA ALA A 57 9.21 -3.33 -2.87
C ALA A 57 10.14 -4.55 -2.88
N GLN A 58 11.45 -4.34 -2.75
CA GLN A 58 12.41 -5.43 -2.61
C GLN A 58 12.20 -6.19 -1.31
N TRP A 59 12.07 -5.51 -0.17
CA TRP A 59 11.79 -6.16 1.11
C TRP A 59 10.48 -6.92 1.10
N LEU A 60 9.43 -6.35 0.49
CA LEU A 60 8.17 -7.08 0.31
C LEU A 60 8.38 -8.36 -0.49
N CYS A 61 9.15 -8.31 -1.58
CA CYS A 61 9.47 -9.50 -2.38
C CYS A 61 10.22 -10.57 -1.56
N GLU A 62 11.20 -10.16 -0.76
CA GLU A 62 11.97 -11.05 0.11
C GLU A 62 11.09 -11.68 1.21
N ILE A 63 10.23 -10.88 1.82
CA ILE A 63 9.28 -11.35 2.84
C ILE A 63 8.29 -12.35 2.24
N LEU A 64 7.67 -12.02 1.11
CA LEU A 64 6.73 -12.92 0.44
C LEU A 64 7.40 -14.24 0.05
N ALA A 65 8.64 -14.20 -0.43
CA ALA A 65 9.40 -15.40 -0.75
C ALA A 65 9.70 -16.26 0.50
N LYS A 66 10.07 -15.61 1.63
CA LYS A 66 10.32 -16.29 2.91
C LYS A 66 9.06 -16.94 3.49
N GLU A 67 7.91 -16.31 3.30
CA GLU A 67 6.59 -16.84 3.71
C GLU A 67 6.00 -17.81 2.67
N GLU A 68 6.76 -18.21 1.66
CA GLU A 68 6.31 -19.09 0.57
C GLU A 68 5.04 -18.58 -0.16
N ILE A 69 4.89 -17.26 -0.26
CA ILE A 69 3.78 -16.59 -0.96
C ILE A 69 4.20 -16.31 -2.40
N TYR A 70 3.60 -17.00 -3.34
CA TYR A 70 3.89 -16.87 -4.77
C TYR A 70 2.66 -16.35 -5.52
N ASN A 71 2.88 -15.43 -6.43
CA ASN A 71 1.83 -14.86 -7.28
C ASN A 71 0.58 -14.38 -6.51
N PRO A 72 0.72 -13.53 -5.48
CA PRO A 72 -0.41 -13.02 -4.74
C PRO A 72 -1.27 -12.05 -5.55
N ILE A 73 -2.47 -11.77 -5.06
CA ILE A 73 -3.20 -10.54 -5.40
C ILE A 73 -2.85 -9.51 -4.34
N ILE A 74 -2.27 -8.38 -4.78
CA ILE A 74 -1.86 -7.30 -3.87
C ILE A 74 -2.95 -6.23 -3.85
N ILE A 75 -3.40 -5.87 -2.66
CA ILE A 75 -4.40 -4.84 -2.40
C ILE A 75 -3.71 -3.69 -1.66
N GLY A 76 -3.52 -2.57 -2.33
CA GLY A 76 -2.81 -1.43 -1.79
C GLY A 76 -3.70 -0.20 -1.63
N GLN A 77 -3.67 0.41 -0.45
CA GLN A 77 -4.38 1.65 -0.16
C GLN A 77 -3.39 2.81 -0.08
N SER A 78 -3.65 3.91 -0.81
CA SER A 78 -2.81 5.12 -0.80
C SER A 78 -1.32 4.79 -1.02
N MET A 79 -0.43 5.03 -0.06
CA MET A 79 0.99 4.65 -0.13
C MET A 79 1.17 3.15 -0.43
N GLY A 80 0.35 2.28 0.15
CA GLY A 80 0.38 0.84 -0.15
C GLY A 80 0.07 0.53 -1.62
N GLY A 81 -0.73 1.37 -2.27
CA GLY A 81 -0.99 1.27 -3.71
C GLY A 81 0.21 1.70 -4.56
N TYR A 82 0.98 2.70 -4.13
CA TYR A 82 2.25 3.05 -4.79
C TYR A 82 3.28 1.93 -4.63
N LEU A 83 3.36 1.33 -3.44
CA LEU A 83 4.24 0.19 -3.20
C LEU A 83 3.87 -1.01 -4.07
N ALA A 84 2.58 -1.31 -4.21
CA ALA A 84 2.12 -2.40 -5.09
C ALA A 84 2.46 -2.14 -6.56
N GLN A 85 2.35 -0.89 -7.03
CA GLN A 85 2.75 -0.51 -8.40
C GLN A 85 4.26 -0.67 -8.60
N MET A 86 5.08 -0.23 -7.64
CA MET A 86 6.54 -0.42 -7.69
C MET A 86 6.92 -1.91 -7.66
N TYR A 87 6.23 -2.71 -6.83
CA TYR A 87 6.42 -4.17 -6.81
C TYR A 87 6.10 -4.80 -8.17
N MET A 88 4.99 -4.41 -8.78
CA MET A 88 4.58 -4.90 -10.10
C MET A 88 5.57 -4.49 -11.20
N GLU A 89 6.15 -3.29 -11.12
CA GLU A 89 7.17 -2.83 -12.06
C GLU A 89 8.47 -3.63 -11.95
N LEU A 90 8.94 -3.89 -10.72
CA LEU A 90 10.18 -4.62 -10.47
C LEU A 90 10.03 -6.15 -10.64
N TYR A 91 8.86 -6.69 -10.35
CA TYR A 91 8.60 -8.13 -10.30
C TYR A 91 7.30 -8.53 -11.02
N PRO A 92 7.16 -8.23 -12.33
CA PRO A 92 5.90 -8.42 -13.07
C PRO A 92 5.42 -9.87 -13.08
N ASP A 93 6.34 -10.84 -13.06
CA ASP A 93 6.03 -12.27 -13.07
C ASP A 93 5.72 -12.85 -11.68
N LYS A 94 5.80 -12.03 -10.61
CA LYS A 94 5.59 -12.47 -9.22
C LYS A 94 4.27 -11.96 -8.63
N ILE A 95 3.36 -11.50 -9.46
CA ILE A 95 2.06 -10.95 -9.03
C ILE A 95 0.95 -11.50 -9.93
N LYS A 96 -0.14 -11.97 -9.34
CA LYS A 96 -1.33 -12.44 -10.07
C LYS A 96 -2.29 -11.31 -10.41
N GLY A 97 -2.37 -10.30 -9.58
CA GLY A 97 -3.26 -9.17 -9.77
C GLY A 97 -3.03 -8.05 -8.74
N PHE A 98 -3.54 -6.87 -9.07
CA PHE A 98 -3.43 -5.68 -8.24
C PHE A 98 -4.77 -4.98 -8.10
N ILE A 99 -5.10 -4.60 -6.87
CA ILE A 99 -6.28 -3.77 -6.55
C ILE A 99 -5.77 -2.47 -5.91
N SER A 100 -6.04 -1.35 -6.57
CA SER A 100 -5.70 -0.01 -6.08
C SER A 100 -6.89 0.60 -5.35
N ILE A 101 -6.65 1.04 -4.12
CA ILE A 101 -7.63 1.75 -3.30
C ILE A 101 -7.08 3.13 -3.00
N ASP A 102 -7.74 4.16 -3.51
CA ASP A 102 -7.39 5.57 -3.24
C ASP A 102 -5.90 5.90 -3.51
N SER A 103 -5.36 5.37 -4.61
CA SER A 103 -4.00 5.62 -5.08
C SER A 103 -4.00 6.09 -6.53
N ALA A 104 -3.17 7.07 -6.82
CA ALA A 104 -2.91 7.51 -8.19
C ALA A 104 -1.90 6.59 -8.89
N PRO A 105 -1.84 6.59 -10.24
CA PRO A 105 -0.76 5.94 -10.97
C PRO A 105 0.60 6.55 -10.62
N LEU A 106 1.64 5.72 -10.47
CA LEU A 106 3.03 6.18 -10.24
C LEU A 106 3.62 6.91 -11.45
N GLN A 107 3.16 6.60 -12.65
CA GLN A 107 3.68 7.21 -13.86
C GLN A 107 3.28 8.68 -13.94
N LYS A 108 4.27 9.57 -14.04
CA LYS A 108 4.06 11.03 -14.16
C LYS A 108 3.18 11.45 -15.34
N SER A 109 3.10 10.63 -16.39
CA SER A 109 2.24 10.87 -17.56
C SER A 109 0.74 10.95 -17.24
N TYR A 110 0.33 10.43 -16.08
CA TYR A 110 -1.06 10.47 -15.61
C TYR A 110 -1.33 11.61 -14.62
N MET A 111 -0.31 12.38 -14.27
CA MET A 111 -0.42 13.53 -13.38
C MET A 111 -0.30 14.81 -14.17
N THR A 112 -1.15 15.78 -13.90
CA THR A 112 -1.03 17.12 -14.47
C THR A 112 0.18 17.85 -13.87
N ALA A 113 0.75 18.78 -14.62
CA ALA A 113 1.86 19.62 -14.14
C ALA A 113 1.51 20.37 -12.84
N MET A 114 0.22 20.72 -12.66
CA MET A 114 -0.28 21.36 -11.44
C MET A 114 -0.26 20.40 -10.24
N GLU A 115 -0.67 19.15 -10.42
CA GLU A 115 -0.63 18.13 -9.35
C GLU A 115 0.79 17.84 -8.92
N ILE A 116 1.73 17.69 -9.86
CA ILE A 116 3.15 17.51 -9.56
C ILE A 116 3.68 18.71 -8.77
N TRP A 117 3.39 19.93 -9.23
CA TRP A 117 3.81 21.16 -8.58
C TRP A 117 3.25 21.30 -7.16
N LEU A 118 1.98 20.92 -6.94
CA LEU A 118 1.35 20.89 -5.60
C LEU A 118 2.01 19.87 -4.68
N LEU A 119 2.28 18.65 -5.16
CA LEU A 119 2.92 17.60 -4.37
C LEU A 119 4.34 17.97 -3.95
N GLU A 120 5.14 18.52 -4.87
CA GLU A 120 6.50 18.98 -4.58
C GLU A 120 6.54 20.10 -3.53
N ARG A 121 5.49 20.96 -3.50
CA ARG A 121 5.38 22.04 -2.50
C ARG A 121 4.65 21.66 -1.21
N ALA A 122 3.97 20.55 -1.18
CA ALA A 122 3.27 20.08 0.00
C ALA A 122 4.24 19.52 1.06
N GLU A 123 5.41 19.02 0.66
CA GLU A 123 6.38 18.41 1.58
C GLU A 123 6.76 19.33 2.76
N PRO A 124 7.17 20.60 2.57
CA PRO A 124 7.50 21.47 3.68
C PRO A 124 6.28 21.81 4.56
N LEU A 125 5.06 21.81 4.01
CA LEU A 125 3.84 22.04 4.77
C LEU A 125 3.54 20.89 5.72
N TYR A 126 3.81 19.64 5.31
CA TYR A 126 3.67 18.47 6.20
C TYR A 126 4.63 18.48 7.38
N LYS A 127 5.80 19.08 7.25
CA LYS A 127 6.78 19.22 8.35
C LYS A 127 6.33 20.24 9.41
N ILE A 128 5.51 21.22 9.04
CA ILE A 128 5.04 22.32 9.89
C ILE A 128 3.66 22.02 10.49
N TYR A 129 2.89 21.14 9.86
CA TYR A 129 1.50 20.88 10.24
C TYR A 129 1.40 20.06 11.52
N PRO A 130 0.59 20.47 12.50
CA PRO A 130 0.43 19.73 13.76
C PRO A 130 -0.12 18.32 13.49
N TRP A 131 0.63 17.28 13.86
CA TRP A 131 0.29 15.87 13.66
C TRP A 131 -1.14 15.50 14.10
N LYS A 132 -1.61 16.08 15.21
CA LYS A 132 -2.98 15.87 15.72
C LYS A 132 -4.09 16.31 14.74
N VAL A 133 -3.81 17.33 13.91
CA VAL A 133 -4.78 17.81 12.91
C VAL A 133 -4.80 16.89 11.69
N LEU A 134 -3.63 16.41 11.25
CA LEU A 134 -3.52 15.41 10.17
C LEU A 134 -4.26 14.12 10.52
N LEU A 135 -4.10 13.61 11.74
CA LEU A 135 -4.81 12.42 12.21
C LEU A 135 -6.35 12.60 12.20
N ARG A 136 -6.85 13.78 12.61
CA ARG A 136 -8.29 14.08 12.60
C ARG A 136 -8.85 14.24 11.17
N ALA A 137 -8.05 14.80 10.25
CA ALA A 137 -8.45 14.94 8.85
C ALA A 137 -8.48 13.58 8.14
N GLY A 138 -7.45 12.74 8.36
CA GLY A 138 -7.37 11.39 7.80
C GLY A 138 -8.51 10.47 8.25
N SER A 139 -8.86 10.50 9.54
CA SER A 139 -9.95 9.67 10.09
C SER A 139 -11.34 10.05 9.55
N ARG A 140 -11.56 11.32 9.18
CA ARG A 140 -12.83 11.79 8.59
C ARG A 140 -12.91 11.51 7.09
N GLY A 141 -11.78 11.49 6.38
CA GLY A 141 -11.70 11.19 4.94
C GLY A 141 -11.92 9.71 4.63
N ALA A 142 -11.37 8.82 5.45
CA ALA A 142 -11.47 7.37 5.27
C ALA A 142 -12.91 6.82 5.32
N GLN A 143 -13.85 7.54 5.93
CA GLN A 143 -15.25 7.14 6.01
C GLN A 143 -16.10 7.51 4.78
N ARG A 144 -15.60 8.32 3.84
CA ARG A 144 -16.52 8.94 2.86
C ARG A 144 -16.46 8.43 1.42
N ARG A 145 -15.40 7.79 0.91
CA ARG A 145 -15.40 7.19 -0.46
C ARG A 145 -14.31 6.17 -0.65
N ILE A 146 -14.66 4.90 -0.74
CA ILE A 146 -13.81 3.88 -1.35
C ILE A 146 -14.16 3.83 -2.83
N MET A 147 -13.30 4.38 -3.69
CA MET A 147 -13.39 4.18 -5.12
C MET A 147 -12.45 3.02 -5.47
N VAL A 148 -13.03 1.85 -5.76
CA VAL A 148 -12.28 0.66 -6.17
C VAL A 148 -12.12 0.69 -7.69
N ARG A 149 -10.89 0.75 -8.19
CA ARG A 149 -10.56 0.55 -9.60
C ARG A 149 -9.86 -0.80 -9.74
N ILE A 150 -10.52 -1.75 -10.38
CA ILE A 150 -9.96 -3.07 -10.66
C ILE A 150 -9.26 -2.99 -12.01
N LEU A 151 -7.94 -3.18 -12.02
CA LEU A 151 -7.16 -3.34 -13.24
C LEU A 151 -6.86 -4.83 -13.39
N CYS A 152 -7.59 -5.51 -14.28
CA CYS A 152 -7.22 -6.85 -14.74
C CYS A 152 -6.13 -6.71 -15.80
N GLY A 153 -4.92 -7.16 -15.51
CA GLY A 153 -3.88 -7.38 -16.51
C GLY A 153 -4.27 -8.57 -17.40
N ARG A 154 -4.13 -8.39 -18.71
CA ARG A 154 -4.17 -9.48 -19.70
C ARG A 154 -2.78 -10.05 -19.87
#